data_d6a9cbcd4f2a1a5a33aeba488a11bf42
#
_entry.id   d6a9cbcd4f2a1a5a33aeba488a11bf42
#
_cell.length_a   1.000
_cell.length_b   1.000
_cell.length_c   1.000
_cell.angle_alpha   90.00
_cell.angle_beta   90.00
_cell.angle_gamma   90.00
#
_symmetry.space_group_name_H-M   'P 1'
#
loop_
_entity.id
_entity.type
_entity.pdbx_description
1 polymer ?
#
loop_
_entity_poly.entity_id
_entity_poly.type
_entity_poly.pdbx_seq_one_letter_code
_entity_poly.pdbx_strand_id
1 'polypeptide(L)'
;MMTEKQFKLTVQDNTNIEVKVNFTDVDSKGIIHIFHGMAEHMERYDKLAHALSKHGFDVIRHNHRGHGINIDESTRGHYDDMKRVIGDAFEVAQTVRGNVDKPYIIIGHSMGSVIARLFVETYPQYVDGLILSGTGMYSLWKGLPTVKVLQLITKFMVLRNELNGLTS
;
A
#
# COMPACT_ATOMS: atom_id res chain seq x y z
N MET A 1 -8.02 21.65 6.99
CA MET A 1 -8.50 20.55 7.86
C MET A 1 -8.36 19.26 7.09
N MET A 2 -7.57 18.29 7.59
CA MET A 2 -7.40 17.01 6.90
C MET A 2 -8.74 16.36 6.66
N THR A 3 -8.96 15.86 5.44
CA THR A 3 -10.21 15.22 5.04
C THR A 3 -10.00 13.72 4.96
N GLU A 4 -10.82 12.94 5.64
CA GLU A 4 -10.87 11.49 5.50
C GLU A 4 -12.10 11.10 4.69
N LYS A 5 -11.91 10.21 3.71
CA LYS A 5 -13.01 9.59 2.95
C LYS A 5 -12.94 8.08 3.11
N GLN A 6 -14.08 7.45 3.33
CA GLN A 6 -14.24 6.01 3.32
C GLN A 6 -15.34 5.63 2.33
N PHE A 7 -15.07 4.62 1.52
CA PHE A 7 -16.01 4.14 0.50
C PHE A 7 -15.75 2.66 0.16
N LYS A 8 -16.68 2.07 -0.56
CA LYS A 8 -16.52 0.75 -1.15
C LYS A 8 -16.27 0.91 -2.65
N LEU A 9 -15.19 0.31 -3.13
CA LEU A 9 -14.87 0.21 -4.54
C LEU A 9 -15.32 -1.15 -5.05
N THR A 10 -16.20 -1.18 -6.03
CA THR A 10 -16.54 -2.40 -6.75
C THR A 10 -15.49 -2.65 -7.82
N VAL A 11 -14.69 -3.71 -7.66
CA VAL A 11 -13.63 -4.09 -8.58
C VAL A 11 -14.15 -4.97 -9.71
N GLN A 12 -13.30 -5.27 -10.69
CA GLN A 12 -13.65 -5.91 -11.97
C GLN A 12 -14.54 -7.17 -11.85
N ASP A 13 -14.40 -7.96 -10.79
CA ASP A 13 -15.20 -9.18 -10.57
C ASP A 13 -16.43 -8.97 -9.67
N ASN A 14 -16.87 -7.72 -9.51
CA ASN A 14 -17.96 -7.29 -8.64
C ASN A 14 -17.72 -7.47 -7.14
N THR A 15 -16.48 -7.74 -6.71
CA THR A 15 -16.12 -7.71 -5.29
C THR A 15 -16.07 -6.27 -4.79
N ASN A 16 -16.54 -6.04 -3.57
CA ASN A 16 -16.46 -4.74 -2.92
C ASN A 16 -15.23 -4.68 -2.01
N ILE A 17 -14.31 -3.78 -2.30
CA ILE A 17 -13.13 -3.48 -1.52
C ILE A 17 -13.38 -2.23 -0.68
N GLU A 18 -13.23 -2.34 0.63
CA GLU A 18 -13.32 -1.18 1.54
C GLU A 18 -12.04 -0.35 1.43
N VAL A 19 -12.20 0.94 1.17
CA VAL A 19 -11.11 1.88 0.97
C VAL A 19 -11.26 3.06 1.89
N LYS A 20 -10.15 3.51 2.46
CA LYS A 20 -10.05 4.70 3.30
C LYS A 20 -8.90 5.57 2.83
N VAL A 21 -9.15 6.86 2.66
CA VAL A 21 -8.15 7.81 2.19
C VAL A 21 -8.12 9.01 3.14
N ASN A 22 -6.92 9.32 3.65
CA ASN A 22 -6.66 10.58 4.32
C ASN A 22 -5.98 11.53 3.35
N PHE A 23 -6.62 12.65 3.07
CA PHE A 23 -6.05 13.72 2.27
C PHE A 23 -5.33 14.72 3.17
N THR A 24 -4.12 15.11 2.79
CA THR A 24 -3.42 16.21 3.44
C THR A 24 -4.17 17.54 3.20
N ASP A 25 -3.99 18.50 4.07
CA ASP A 25 -4.57 19.85 3.95
C ASP A 25 -3.60 20.88 3.33
N VAL A 26 -2.47 20.40 2.85
CA VAL A 26 -1.48 21.15 2.10
C VAL A 26 -1.28 20.55 0.72
N ASP A 27 -0.47 21.16 -0.13
CA ASP A 27 -0.11 20.53 -1.40
C ASP A 27 0.60 19.21 -1.15
N SER A 28 0.00 18.14 -1.69
CA SER A 28 0.44 16.77 -1.42
C SER A 28 1.80 16.48 -2.04
N LYS A 29 2.75 16.03 -1.23
CA LYS A 29 4.10 15.63 -1.64
C LYS A 29 4.13 14.29 -2.38
N GLY A 30 3.08 13.50 -2.26
CA GLY A 30 2.98 12.16 -2.83
C GLY A 30 1.85 11.35 -2.20
N ILE A 31 1.65 10.16 -2.72
CA ILE A 31 0.63 9.22 -2.27
C ILE A 31 1.32 8.05 -1.59
N ILE A 32 0.89 7.71 -0.37
CA ILE A 32 1.34 6.52 0.35
C ILE A 32 0.20 5.53 0.41
N HIS A 33 0.41 4.30 -0.07
CA HIS A 33 -0.57 3.23 -0.01
C HIS A 33 -0.11 2.15 0.97
N ILE A 34 -0.89 1.89 2.02
CA ILE A 34 -0.54 0.95 3.08
C ILE A 34 -1.24 -0.38 2.84
N PHE A 35 -0.47 -1.47 2.77
CA PHE A 35 -0.92 -2.85 2.64
C PHE A 35 -0.75 -3.55 3.99
N HIS A 36 -1.88 -3.90 4.60
CA HIS A 36 -1.91 -4.54 5.93
C HIS A 36 -1.49 -6.01 5.90
N GLY A 37 -1.20 -6.58 7.07
CA GLY A 37 -0.81 -7.97 7.25
C GLY A 37 -1.99 -8.96 7.26
N MET A 38 -1.67 -10.25 7.38
CA MET A 38 -2.68 -11.32 7.53
C MET A 38 -3.46 -11.13 8.85
N ALA A 39 -4.75 -11.41 8.81
CA ALA A 39 -5.65 -11.27 9.95
C ALA A 39 -5.71 -9.84 10.55
N GLU A 40 -5.31 -8.85 9.77
CA GLU A 40 -5.40 -7.43 10.09
C GLU A 40 -6.50 -6.75 9.27
N HIS A 41 -6.62 -5.45 9.43
CA HIS A 41 -7.54 -4.58 8.72
C HIS A 41 -6.97 -3.16 8.61
N MET A 42 -7.49 -2.36 7.67
CA MET A 42 -6.95 -1.04 7.34
C MET A 42 -6.96 -0.04 8.51
N GLU A 43 -7.90 -0.17 9.45
CA GLU A 43 -8.06 0.75 10.58
C GLU A 43 -6.90 0.64 11.59
N ARG A 44 -6.18 -0.49 11.61
CA ARG A 44 -4.97 -0.64 12.43
C ARG A 44 -3.91 0.44 12.13
N TYR A 45 -3.97 0.98 10.93
CA TYR A 45 -3.01 1.97 10.42
C TYR A 45 -3.55 3.41 10.50
N ASP A 46 -4.68 3.67 11.19
CA ASP A 46 -5.28 5.00 11.30
C ASP A 46 -4.30 6.03 11.87
N LYS A 47 -3.57 5.67 12.95
CA LYS A 47 -2.59 6.57 13.58
C LYS A 47 -1.43 6.89 12.63
N LEU A 48 -0.92 5.88 11.92
CA LEU A 48 0.17 6.07 10.95
C LEU A 48 -0.31 6.93 9.78
N ALA A 49 -1.47 6.62 9.22
CA ALA A 49 -2.04 7.38 8.11
C ALA A 49 -2.27 8.86 8.49
N HIS A 50 -2.77 9.10 9.69
CA HIS A 50 -2.97 10.44 10.20
C HIS A 50 -1.64 11.20 10.38
N ALA A 51 -0.61 10.54 10.90
CA ALA A 51 0.71 11.13 11.02
C ALA A 51 1.32 11.49 9.66
N LEU A 52 1.28 10.56 8.70
CA LEU A 52 1.79 10.79 7.34
C LEU A 52 1.01 11.92 6.62
N SER A 53 -0.31 11.98 6.80
CA SER A 53 -1.12 13.03 6.21
C SER A 53 -0.78 14.41 6.78
N LYS A 54 -0.49 14.50 8.08
CA LYS A 54 0.04 15.74 8.71
C LYS A 54 1.39 16.19 8.14
N HIS A 55 2.18 15.23 7.63
CA HIS A 55 3.47 15.51 7.00
C HIS A 55 3.38 15.80 5.51
N GLY A 56 2.16 15.93 4.98
CA GLY A 56 1.90 16.35 3.60
C GLY A 56 1.79 15.22 2.59
N PHE A 57 1.38 14.02 3.01
CA PHE A 57 1.10 12.91 2.09
C PHE A 57 -0.39 12.58 2.06
N ASP A 58 -0.92 12.24 0.90
CA ASP A 58 -2.20 11.57 0.81
C ASP A 58 -1.99 10.08 1.13
N VAL A 59 -2.85 9.50 1.97
CA VAL A 59 -2.64 8.13 2.45
C VAL A 59 -3.83 7.25 2.12
N ILE A 60 -3.59 6.23 1.30
CA ILE A 60 -4.57 5.21 0.91
C ILE A 60 -4.40 3.99 1.84
N ARG A 61 -5.51 3.43 2.27
CA ARG A 61 -5.60 2.12 2.94
C ARG A 61 -6.81 1.39 2.39
N HIS A 62 -6.71 0.09 2.26
CA HIS A 62 -7.84 -0.76 1.88
C HIS A 62 -7.78 -2.08 2.62
N ASN A 63 -8.92 -2.73 2.78
CA ASN A 63 -8.96 -4.10 3.25
C ASN A 63 -8.71 -5.05 2.07
N HIS A 64 -7.67 -5.89 2.18
CA HIS A 64 -7.46 -6.97 1.21
C HIS A 64 -8.65 -7.92 1.20
N ARG A 65 -8.90 -8.62 0.10
CA ARG A 65 -9.93 -9.67 0.03
C ARG A 65 -9.85 -10.61 1.23
N GLY A 66 -10.98 -11.01 1.76
CA GLY A 66 -11.05 -11.86 2.94
C GLY A 66 -10.62 -11.18 4.24
N HIS A 67 -10.42 -9.87 4.25
CA HIS A 67 -10.00 -9.12 5.43
C HIS A 67 -10.90 -7.91 5.69
N GLY A 68 -10.90 -7.45 6.93
CA GLY A 68 -11.70 -6.31 7.38
C GLY A 68 -12.40 -6.59 8.71
N ILE A 69 -12.94 -5.55 9.33
CA ILE A 69 -13.64 -5.67 10.63
C ILE A 69 -14.98 -6.42 10.47
N ASN A 70 -15.67 -6.17 9.36
CA ASN A 70 -17.02 -6.67 9.09
C ASN A 70 -17.04 -7.85 8.11
N ILE A 71 -15.95 -8.61 8.02
CA ILE A 71 -15.88 -9.76 7.12
C ILE A 71 -16.66 -10.93 7.68
N ASP A 72 -17.34 -11.66 6.80
CA ASP A 72 -17.96 -12.93 7.17
C ASP A 72 -16.89 -13.95 7.57
N GLU A 73 -17.13 -14.68 8.67
CA GLU A 73 -16.16 -15.65 9.17
C GLU A 73 -15.84 -16.77 8.18
N SER A 74 -16.81 -17.14 7.33
CA SER A 74 -16.62 -18.16 6.29
C SER A 74 -15.64 -17.74 5.20
N THR A 75 -15.46 -16.44 5.01
CA THR A 75 -14.55 -15.85 3.99
C THR A 75 -13.31 -15.22 4.60
N ARG A 76 -13.19 -15.22 5.94
CA ARG A 76 -12.08 -14.58 6.65
C ARG A 76 -10.72 -15.20 6.27
N GLY A 77 -9.82 -14.35 5.80
CA GLY A 77 -8.47 -14.75 5.37
C GLY A 77 -8.44 -15.52 4.05
N HIS A 78 -9.59 -15.71 3.40
CA HIS A 78 -9.67 -16.47 2.16
C HIS A 78 -9.55 -15.55 0.94
N TYR A 79 -8.66 -15.92 0.03
CA TYR A 79 -8.57 -15.38 -1.31
C TYR A 79 -8.08 -16.48 -2.26
N ASP A 80 -8.76 -16.63 -3.38
CA ASP A 80 -8.52 -17.73 -4.31
C ASP A 80 -7.24 -17.54 -5.14
N ASP A 81 -6.88 -16.29 -5.44
CA ASP A 81 -5.75 -15.94 -6.29
C ASP A 81 -5.07 -14.65 -5.85
N MET A 82 -3.77 -14.73 -5.63
CA MET A 82 -2.94 -13.57 -5.30
C MET A 82 -2.95 -12.50 -6.42
N LYS A 83 -3.11 -12.90 -7.68
CA LYS A 83 -3.23 -11.95 -8.79
C LYS A 83 -4.44 -11.05 -8.65
N ARG A 84 -5.55 -11.57 -8.10
CA ARG A 84 -6.74 -10.74 -7.83
C ARG A 84 -6.48 -9.75 -6.71
N VAL A 85 -5.81 -10.17 -5.65
CA VAL A 85 -5.43 -9.26 -4.53
C VAL A 85 -4.56 -8.11 -5.04
N ILE A 86 -3.62 -8.41 -5.93
CA ILE A 86 -2.76 -7.39 -6.57
C ILE A 86 -3.58 -6.49 -7.50
N GLY A 87 -4.49 -7.07 -8.28
CA GLY A 87 -5.40 -6.34 -9.17
C GLY A 87 -6.30 -5.37 -8.40
N ASP A 88 -6.88 -5.81 -7.28
CA ASP A 88 -7.70 -4.96 -6.40
C ASP A 88 -6.91 -3.76 -5.90
N ALA A 89 -5.70 -3.99 -5.40
CA ALA A 89 -4.83 -2.93 -4.93
C ALA A 89 -4.49 -1.93 -6.06
N PHE A 90 -4.35 -2.41 -7.29
CA PHE A 90 -4.11 -1.58 -8.46
C PHE A 90 -5.34 -0.74 -8.83
N GLU A 91 -6.54 -1.34 -8.83
CA GLU A 91 -7.79 -0.60 -9.09
C GLU A 91 -8.04 0.46 -8.02
N VAL A 92 -7.76 0.16 -6.75
CA VAL A 92 -7.79 1.15 -5.65
C VAL A 92 -6.80 2.29 -5.92
N ALA A 93 -5.56 1.96 -6.28
CA ALA A 93 -4.53 2.95 -6.60
C ALA A 93 -4.95 3.85 -7.76
N GLN A 94 -5.45 3.28 -8.85
CA GLN A 94 -5.93 4.02 -10.01
C GLN A 94 -7.10 4.95 -9.67
N THR A 95 -8.07 4.44 -8.89
CA THR A 95 -9.26 5.20 -8.51
C THR A 95 -8.92 6.43 -7.67
N VAL A 96 -7.97 6.29 -6.72
CA VAL A 96 -7.60 7.39 -5.83
C VAL A 96 -6.59 8.33 -6.47
N ARG A 97 -5.59 7.79 -7.18
CA ARG A 97 -4.55 8.60 -7.84
C ARG A 97 -5.12 9.41 -9.01
N GLY A 98 -6.08 8.85 -9.76
CA GLY A 98 -6.60 9.47 -10.97
C GLY A 98 -5.46 9.81 -11.94
N ASN A 99 -5.48 11.02 -12.51
CA ASN A 99 -4.46 11.54 -13.44
C ASN A 99 -3.37 12.38 -12.74
N VAL A 100 -3.23 12.25 -11.41
CA VAL A 100 -2.27 13.06 -10.65
C VAL A 100 -0.86 12.46 -10.80
N ASP A 101 0.05 13.28 -11.31
CA ASP A 101 1.48 12.93 -11.42
C ASP A 101 2.19 13.30 -10.10
N LYS A 102 2.06 12.41 -9.11
CA LYS A 102 2.72 12.52 -7.81
C LYS A 102 3.42 11.20 -7.48
N PRO A 103 4.53 11.25 -6.72
CA PRO A 103 5.20 10.04 -6.26
C PRO A 103 4.24 9.09 -5.56
N TYR A 104 4.30 7.81 -5.92
CA TYR A 104 3.47 6.75 -5.34
C TYR A 104 4.35 5.75 -4.59
N ILE A 105 4.14 5.67 -3.28
CA ILE A 105 4.93 4.90 -2.34
C ILE A 105 4.05 3.83 -1.71
N ILE A 106 4.53 2.59 -1.64
CA ILE A 106 3.84 1.50 -0.95
C ILE A 106 4.53 1.20 0.37
N ILE A 107 3.74 1.06 1.44
CA ILE A 107 4.17 0.50 2.72
C ILE A 107 3.47 -0.85 2.89
N GLY A 108 4.24 -1.94 2.96
CA GLY A 108 3.71 -3.29 3.17
C GLY A 108 4.17 -3.89 4.49
N HIS A 109 3.22 -4.40 5.30
CA HIS A 109 3.52 -5.10 6.54
C HIS A 109 3.20 -6.59 6.46
N SER A 110 4.11 -7.47 6.90
CA SER A 110 3.91 -8.92 6.95
C SER A 110 3.40 -9.48 5.59
N MET A 111 2.20 -10.07 5.52
CA MET A 111 1.56 -10.48 4.27
C MET A 111 1.49 -9.32 3.26
N GLY A 112 1.15 -8.11 3.70
CA GLY A 112 1.14 -6.92 2.85
C GLY A 112 2.51 -6.60 2.24
N SER A 113 3.62 -7.01 2.85
CA SER A 113 4.95 -6.87 2.26
C SER A 113 5.17 -7.81 1.08
N VAL A 114 4.53 -8.98 1.09
CA VAL A 114 4.55 -9.92 -0.04
C VAL A 114 3.70 -9.36 -1.18
N ILE A 115 2.49 -8.90 -0.87
CA ILE A 115 1.59 -8.27 -1.85
C ILE A 115 2.26 -7.05 -2.49
N ALA A 116 2.91 -6.20 -1.69
CA ALA A 116 3.62 -5.01 -2.17
C ALA A 116 4.75 -5.34 -3.14
N ARG A 117 5.53 -6.40 -2.87
CA ARG A 117 6.58 -6.86 -3.80
C ARG A 117 6.01 -7.35 -5.12
N LEU A 118 4.97 -8.18 -5.07
CA LEU A 118 4.29 -8.69 -6.26
C LEU A 118 3.61 -7.56 -7.05
N PHE A 119 3.09 -6.54 -6.35
CA PHE A 119 2.55 -5.34 -7.00
C PHE A 119 3.63 -4.60 -7.76
N VAL A 120 4.80 -4.35 -7.16
CA VAL A 120 5.94 -3.69 -7.82
C VAL A 120 6.47 -4.52 -9.00
N GLU A 121 6.47 -5.85 -8.88
CA GLU A 121 6.86 -6.73 -9.97
C GLU A 121 5.88 -6.65 -11.15
N THR A 122 4.58 -6.55 -10.86
CA THR A 122 3.53 -6.49 -11.87
C THR A 122 3.40 -5.11 -12.51
N TYR A 123 3.56 -4.04 -11.71
CA TYR A 123 3.36 -2.64 -12.11
C TYR A 123 4.58 -1.76 -11.77
N PRO A 124 5.80 -2.09 -12.25
CA PRO A 124 7.03 -1.41 -11.83
C PRO A 124 7.05 0.08 -12.16
N GLN A 125 6.33 0.51 -13.20
CA GLN A 125 6.24 1.92 -13.63
C GLN A 125 5.35 2.77 -12.72
N TYR A 126 4.57 2.14 -11.84
CA TYR A 126 3.60 2.81 -10.98
C TYR A 126 4.17 3.23 -9.63
N VAL A 127 5.30 2.64 -9.21
CA VAL A 127 5.81 2.74 -7.83
C VAL A 127 7.15 3.45 -7.79
N ASP A 128 7.18 4.57 -7.08
CA ASP A 128 8.39 5.37 -6.88
C ASP A 128 9.15 4.96 -5.61
N GLY A 129 8.47 4.36 -4.63
CA GLY A 129 9.08 3.92 -3.38
C GLY A 129 8.39 2.71 -2.76
N LEU A 130 9.16 1.87 -2.07
CA LEU A 130 8.68 0.68 -1.38
C LEU A 130 9.28 0.56 0.01
N ILE A 131 8.43 0.47 1.02
CA ILE A 131 8.79 0.26 2.42
C ILE A 131 8.22 -1.08 2.86
N LEU A 132 9.07 -1.97 3.36
CA LEU A 132 8.68 -3.29 3.83
C LEU A 132 8.96 -3.44 5.32
N SER A 133 7.96 -3.89 6.06
CA SER A 133 8.04 -4.15 7.50
C SER A 133 7.61 -5.58 7.80
N GLY A 134 8.35 -6.28 8.68
CA GLY A 134 8.01 -7.64 9.08
C GLY A 134 7.97 -8.64 7.92
N THR A 135 8.75 -8.38 6.88
CA THR A 135 8.80 -9.25 5.71
C THR A 135 9.49 -10.57 6.02
N GLY A 136 8.76 -11.70 5.87
CA GLY A 136 9.33 -13.03 6.01
C GLY A 136 10.28 -13.37 4.87
N MET A 137 11.37 -14.08 5.18
CA MET A 137 12.22 -14.71 4.18
C MET A 137 11.54 -15.99 3.66
N TYR A 138 10.50 -15.85 2.84
CA TYR A 138 9.97 -16.99 2.10
C TYR A 138 10.79 -17.19 0.81
N SER A 139 10.95 -18.44 0.39
CA SER A 139 11.75 -18.87 -0.77
C SER A 139 11.27 -18.31 -2.13
N LEU A 140 10.43 -17.31 -2.14
CA LEU A 140 10.02 -16.50 -3.29
C LEU A 140 11.18 -15.71 -3.93
N TRP A 141 12.34 -15.65 -3.27
CA TRP A 141 13.55 -15.02 -3.80
C TRP A 141 14.16 -15.74 -4.99
N LYS A 142 13.72 -16.95 -5.32
CA LYS A 142 14.29 -17.74 -6.42
C LYS A 142 14.06 -17.16 -7.83
N GLY A 143 13.30 -16.09 -7.99
CA GLY A 143 12.97 -15.53 -9.29
C GLY A 143 13.25 -14.04 -9.50
N LEU A 144 13.60 -13.27 -8.44
CA LEU A 144 13.88 -11.84 -8.60
C LEU A 144 15.34 -11.62 -8.96
N PRO A 145 15.65 -10.93 -10.09
CA PRO A 145 17.03 -10.55 -10.40
C PRO A 145 17.59 -9.70 -9.26
N THR A 146 18.71 -10.12 -8.70
CA THR A 146 19.41 -9.49 -7.56
C THR A 146 19.62 -7.98 -7.75
N VAL A 147 19.75 -7.54 -9.01
CA VAL A 147 19.95 -6.14 -9.41
C VAL A 147 18.70 -5.28 -9.11
N LYS A 148 17.49 -5.79 -9.30
CA LYS A 148 16.25 -5.02 -9.01
C LYS A 148 16.03 -4.85 -7.50
N VAL A 149 16.38 -5.83 -6.69
CA VAL A 149 16.31 -5.74 -5.24
C VAL A 149 17.33 -4.72 -4.71
N LEU A 150 18.53 -4.71 -5.26
CA LEU A 150 19.57 -3.75 -4.88
C LEU A 150 19.19 -2.31 -5.25
N GLN A 151 18.59 -2.08 -6.41
CA GLN A 151 18.07 -0.76 -6.83
C GLN A 151 16.94 -0.27 -5.93
N LEU A 152 16.06 -1.18 -5.47
CA LEU A 152 14.99 -0.84 -4.53
C LEU A 152 15.57 -0.45 -3.16
N ILE A 153 16.56 -1.19 -2.66
CA ILE A 153 17.24 -0.90 -1.38
C ILE A 153 18.00 0.44 -1.48
N THR A 154 18.63 0.73 -2.61
CA THR A 154 19.39 1.98 -2.81
C THR A 154 18.45 3.19 -2.87
N LYS A 155 17.32 3.10 -3.57
CA LYS A 155 16.27 4.14 -3.53
C LYS A 155 15.73 4.36 -2.11
N PHE A 156 15.54 3.29 -1.35
CA PHE A 156 15.11 3.37 0.04
C PHE A 156 16.13 4.07 0.95
N MET A 157 17.42 3.79 0.77
CA MET A 157 18.49 4.45 1.55
C MET A 157 18.60 5.95 1.23
N VAL A 158 18.39 6.34 -0.01
CA VAL A 158 18.35 7.76 -0.44
C VAL A 158 17.16 8.47 0.21
N LEU A 159 15.96 7.89 0.16
CA LEU A 159 14.77 8.46 0.79
C LEU A 159 14.92 8.59 2.31
N ARG A 160 15.53 7.61 2.97
CA ARG A 160 15.81 7.64 4.40
C ARG A 160 16.77 8.76 4.78
N ASN A 161 17.79 9.03 3.97
CA ASN A 161 18.74 10.09 4.23
C ASN A 161 18.10 11.48 4.05
N GLU A 162 17.20 11.65 3.08
CA GLU A 162 16.45 12.88 2.90
C GLU A 162 15.46 13.13 4.04
N LEU A 163 14.79 12.08 4.54
CA LEU A 163 13.89 12.18 5.70
C LEU A 163 14.66 12.53 6.99
N ASN A 164 15.86 11.99 7.18
CA ASN A 164 16.71 12.32 8.33
C ASN A 164 17.29 13.76 8.27
N GLY A 165 17.46 14.31 7.06
CA GLY A 165 17.86 15.71 6.84
C GLY A 165 16.77 16.74 7.18
N LEU A 166 15.51 16.30 7.31
CA LEU A 166 14.37 17.15 7.67
C LEU A 166 14.12 17.22 9.19
N THR A 167 14.87 16.45 9.99
CA THR A 167 14.74 16.37 11.46
C THR A 167 15.91 16.99 12.23
N SER A 168 16.83 17.63 11.52
CA SER A 168 17.96 18.38 12.12
C SER A 168 17.76 19.90 12.08
#